data_168b0f9667175972e22c9b11695029e7
#
_entry.id   168b0f9667175972e22c9b11695029e7
#
_cell.length_a   1.000
_cell.length_b   1.000
_cell.length_c   1.000
_cell.angle_alpha   90.00
_cell.angle_beta   90.00
_cell.angle_gamma   90.00
#
_symmetry.space_group_name_H-M   'P 1'
#
loop_
_entity.id
_entity.type
_entity.pdbx_description
1 polymer ?
#
loop_
_entity_poly.entity_id
_entity_poly.type
_entity_poly.pdbx_seq_one_letter_code
_entity_poly.pdbx_strand_id
1 'polypeptide(L)'
;MRLDGHNLRRHFLARAIIGAVGLICALFSATAMRAEDCGSGVTLTLSAPETTQGTLLLSEIRSATELDEVTAKWNDRDVPFWRNSQKPTGPIADIRKGLLGVDLEKPAGVYDFTVATRLKGGEHVICRLSVNVREGHFETESLTVKKQFVEPNPEQEARAQAEAVRLKAIYDTLTPERLWNGPFRIPLDGEFKGSNFGKRRVLNGHPGSPHGGVDFPAPTGTPVHAAQKGRVVLAEELYFSGNTVIVDHGLGIYTFYCHFSEIDAHVGDTVGPGTVLGKVGATGRVTGPHLHWGLEVQHTRVNALEVVKLRGIGNDLQ
;
A
#
# COMPACT_ATOMS: atom_id res chain seq x y z
N MET A 1 -61.96 -56.97 39.49
CA MET A 1 -62.80 -57.46 38.41
C MET A 1 -62.10 -57.21 37.15
N ARG A 2 -61.29 -58.16 36.61
CA ARG A 2 -61.45 -58.82 35.31
C ARG A 2 -61.58 -57.78 34.16
N LEU A 3 -60.85 -57.77 33.02
CA LEU A 3 -60.18 -58.80 32.21
C LEU A 3 -59.29 -58.08 31.20
N ASP A 4 -58.17 -58.66 30.97
CA ASP A 4 -57.64 -59.18 29.69
C ASP A 4 -57.68 -58.22 28.46
N GLY A 5 -56.58 -57.94 27.85
CA GLY A 5 -55.89 -58.79 26.89
C GLY A 5 -55.79 -58.12 25.55
N HIS A 6 -54.68 -58.15 25.02
CA HIS A 6 -54.26 -58.54 23.65
C HIS A 6 -53.18 -57.68 23.06
N ASN A 7 -52.10 -58.33 22.77
CA ASN A 7 -50.99 -58.00 21.85
C ASN A 7 -51.45 -57.48 20.52
N LEU A 8 -50.77 -56.47 20.05
CA LEU A 8 -50.52 -56.38 18.62
C LEU A 8 -49.12 -55.72 18.37
N ARG A 9 -48.19 -56.55 17.97
CA ARG A 9 -46.92 -56.15 17.44
C ARG A 9 -47.14 -55.34 16.15
N ARG A 10 -46.62 -54.11 16.08
CA ARG A 10 -46.42 -53.42 14.83
C ARG A 10 -44.93 -53.07 14.69
N HIS A 11 -44.31 -53.71 13.71
CA HIS A 11 -43.01 -53.43 13.22
C HIS A 11 -42.99 -52.01 12.66
N PHE A 12 -42.17 -51.13 13.24
CA PHE A 12 -41.78 -49.90 12.57
C PHE A 12 -40.38 -50.08 12.03
N LEU A 13 -40.27 -50.11 10.68
CA LEU A 13 -39.02 -50.02 9.99
C LEU A 13 -38.41 -48.62 10.22
N ALA A 14 -37.28 -48.57 10.89
CA ALA A 14 -36.45 -47.39 10.99
C ALA A 14 -35.75 -47.17 9.62
N ARG A 15 -36.20 -46.19 8.87
CA ARG A 15 -35.44 -45.65 7.73
C ARG A 15 -34.34 -44.78 8.28
N ALA A 16 -33.09 -45.24 8.17
CA ALA A 16 -31.89 -44.42 8.40
C ALA A 16 -31.77 -43.40 7.27
N ILE A 17 -32.00 -42.13 7.59
CA ILE A 17 -31.66 -41.02 6.71
C ILE A 17 -30.18 -40.72 6.98
N ILE A 18 -29.32 -41.16 6.02
CA ILE A 18 -27.93 -40.77 6.00
C ILE A 18 -27.88 -39.32 5.46
N GLY A 19 -27.82 -38.36 6.37
CA GLY A 19 -27.56 -36.97 6.02
C GLY A 19 -26.10 -36.84 5.59
N ALA A 20 -25.88 -36.65 4.28
CA ALA A 20 -24.59 -36.25 3.74
C ALA A 20 -24.29 -34.83 4.22
N VAL A 21 -23.47 -34.70 5.26
CA VAL A 21 -22.84 -33.42 5.64
C VAL A 21 -21.81 -33.10 4.56
N GLY A 22 -22.22 -32.29 3.60
CA GLY A 22 -21.30 -31.72 2.62
C GLY A 22 -20.31 -30.81 3.34
N LEU A 23 -19.08 -31.29 3.51
CA LEU A 23 -17.95 -30.50 3.96
C LEU A 23 -17.60 -29.49 2.86
N ILE A 24 -18.16 -28.28 2.93
CA ILE A 24 -17.72 -27.16 2.10
C ILE A 24 -16.32 -26.79 2.60
N CYS A 25 -15.30 -27.40 1.99
CA CYS A 25 -13.94 -26.88 2.07
C CYS A 25 -13.92 -25.51 1.40
N ALA A 26 -14.05 -24.44 2.18
CA ALA A 26 -13.70 -23.12 1.74
C ALA A 26 -12.20 -23.14 1.41
N LEU A 27 -11.88 -23.29 0.13
CA LEU A 27 -10.54 -23.08 -0.38
C LEU A 27 -10.21 -21.60 -0.18
N PHE A 28 -9.65 -21.27 0.98
CA PHE A 28 -8.86 -20.07 1.13
C PHE A 28 -7.67 -20.25 0.17
N SER A 29 -7.76 -19.63 -0.99
CA SER A 29 -6.61 -19.43 -1.87
C SER A 29 -5.59 -18.60 -1.09
N ALA A 30 -4.71 -19.27 -0.35
CA ALA A 30 -3.47 -18.66 0.09
C ALA A 30 -2.78 -18.21 -1.22
N THR A 31 -2.65 -16.91 -1.41
CA THR A 31 -1.85 -16.34 -2.49
C THR A 31 -0.45 -16.93 -2.32
N ALA A 32 -0.11 -17.88 -3.18
CA ALA A 32 1.15 -18.59 -3.08
C ALA A 32 2.28 -17.57 -3.32
N MET A 33 3.17 -17.42 -2.33
CA MET A 33 4.42 -16.68 -2.52
C MET A 33 5.17 -17.31 -3.70
N ARG A 34 5.65 -16.49 -4.63
CA ARG A 34 6.56 -16.97 -5.68
C ARG A 34 7.99 -16.90 -5.18
N ALA A 35 8.68 -18.01 -5.23
CA ALA A 35 10.10 -18.14 -4.89
C ALA A 35 10.88 -18.59 -6.11
N GLU A 36 12.08 -18.01 -6.30
CA GLU A 36 13.06 -18.37 -7.31
C GLU A 36 14.37 -18.71 -6.63
N ASP A 37 14.88 -19.90 -6.89
CA ASP A 37 16.26 -20.29 -6.51
C ASP A 37 17.22 -19.71 -7.55
N CYS A 38 18.06 -18.78 -7.12
CA CYS A 38 18.98 -18.07 -7.99
C CYS A 38 20.38 -18.73 -8.04
N GLY A 39 20.57 -19.86 -7.36
CA GLY A 39 21.88 -20.49 -7.17
C GLY A 39 22.68 -19.88 -6.03
N SER A 40 23.83 -20.48 -5.74
CA SER A 40 24.79 -20.06 -4.69
C SER A 40 24.14 -19.81 -3.31
N GLY A 41 23.03 -20.52 -3.03
CA GLY A 41 22.29 -20.39 -1.77
C GLY A 41 21.50 -19.07 -1.65
N VAL A 42 21.20 -18.41 -2.77
CA VAL A 42 20.38 -17.19 -2.86
C VAL A 42 18.98 -17.53 -3.35
N THR A 43 17.96 -17.06 -2.65
CA THR A 43 16.56 -17.21 -3.03
C THR A 43 15.87 -15.86 -3.04
N LEU A 44 15.15 -15.55 -4.11
CA LEU A 44 14.31 -14.37 -4.23
C LEU A 44 12.84 -14.74 -4.11
N THR A 45 12.09 -14.03 -3.28
CA THR A 45 10.64 -14.22 -3.13
C THR A 45 9.87 -12.92 -3.37
N LEU A 46 8.64 -13.05 -3.86
CA LEU A 46 7.65 -11.99 -3.92
C LEU A 46 6.39 -12.41 -3.15
N SER A 47 5.76 -11.44 -2.50
CA SER A 47 4.53 -11.65 -1.73
C SER A 47 3.37 -12.17 -2.59
N ALA A 48 3.39 -11.91 -3.90
CA ALA A 48 2.47 -12.50 -4.87
C ALA A 48 3.10 -12.55 -6.28
N PRO A 49 2.84 -13.62 -7.07
CA PRO A 49 3.31 -13.72 -8.46
C PRO A 49 2.46 -12.91 -9.45
N GLU A 50 1.27 -12.54 -9.03
CA GLU A 50 0.27 -11.82 -9.79
C GLU A 50 -0.32 -10.70 -8.95
N THR A 51 -0.57 -9.55 -9.57
CA THR A 51 -1.04 -8.35 -8.88
C THR A 51 -1.91 -7.49 -9.78
N THR A 52 -2.48 -6.42 -9.26
CA THR A 52 -3.26 -5.45 -10.03
C THR A 52 -2.62 -4.06 -9.94
N GLN A 53 -3.04 -3.16 -10.81
CA GLN A 53 -2.70 -1.75 -10.75
C GLN A 53 -2.98 -1.17 -9.35
N GLY A 54 -2.12 -0.28 -8.89
CA GLY A 54 -2.27 0.40 -7.61
C GLY A 54 -1.88 -0.43 -6.38
N THR A 55 -1.27 -1.60 -6.53
CA THR A 55 -0.90 -2.47 -5.41
C THR A 55 0.58 -2.35 -5.02
N LEU A 56 0.91 -2.95 -3.89
CA LEU A 56 2.25 -2.99 -3.31
C LEU A 56 2.69 -4.44 -3.10
N LEU A 57 3.89 -4.78 -3.55
CA LEU A 57 4.49 -6.10 -3.36
C LEU A 57 5.70 -6.00 -2.42
N LEU A 58 5.84 -6.97 -1.53
CA LEU A 58 7.04 -7.17 -0.74
C LEU A 58 7.95 -8.18 -1.45
N SER A 59 9.18 -7.78 -1.69
CA SER A 59 10.26 -8.65 -2.13
C SER A 59 11.17 -8.98 -0.95
N GLU A 60 11.63 -10.22 -0.91
CA GLU A 60 12.60 -10.66 0.06
C GLU A 60 13.67 -11.50 -0.62
N ILE A 61 14.93 -11.17 -0.37
CA ILE A 61 16.09 -11.97 -0.77
C ILE A 61 16.71 -12.62 0.47
N ARG A 62 16.91 -13.91 0.41
CA ARG A 62 17.58 -14.72 1.43
C ARG A 62 18.85 -15.30 0.88
N SER A 63 19.91 -15.27 1.66
CA SER A 63 21.21 -15.83 1.27
C SER A 63 21.83 -16.66 2.40
N ALA A 64 22.43 -17.79 2.01
CA ALA A 64 23.24 -18.60 2.91
C ALA A 64 24.59 -17.94 3.25
N THR A 65 24.98 -16.90 2.52
CA THR A 65 26.20 -16.10 2.72
C THR A 65 25.80 -14.64 2.91
N GLU A 66 26.57 -13.87 3.70
CA GLU A 66 26.33 -12.43 3.83
C GLU A 66 26.37 -11.73 2.45
N LEU A 67 25.49 -10.75 2.28
CA LEU A 67 25.40 -9.93 1.07
C LEU A 67 26.15 -8.61 1.31
N ASP A 68 27.18 -8.36 0.48
CA ASP A 68 27.89 -7.09 0.46
C ASP A 68 27.02 -6.01 -0.19
N GLU A 69 26.30 -6.39 -1.26
CA GLU A 69 25.51 -5.46 -2.06
C GLU A 69 24.24 -6.14 -2.59
N VAL A 70 23.15 -5.37 -2.65
CA VAL A 70 21.90 -5.73 -3.31
C VAL A 70 21.44 -4.54 -4.13
N THR A 71 21.31 -4.72 -5.43
CA THR A 71 20.70 -3.77 -6.35
C THR A 71 19.52 -4.42 -7.04
N ALA A 72 18.46 -3.65 -7.26
CA ALA A 72 17.27 -4.19 -7.89
C ALA A 72 16.61 -3.18 -8.81
N LYS A 73 15.99 -3.68 -9.86
CA LYS A 73 15.26 -2.90 -10.87
C LYS A 73 13.84 -3.43 -11.02
N TRP A 74 12.89 -2.51 -10.96
CA TRP A 74 11.48 -2.70 -11.28
C TRP A 74 11.00 -1.59 -12.19
N ASN A 75 10.58 -1.91 -13.43
CA ASN A 75 10.16 -0.91 -14.40
C ASN A 75 11.19 0.22 -14.60
N ASP A 76 12.46 -0.13 -14.78
CA ASP A 76 13.61 0.78 -14.95
C ASP A 76 13.90 1.68 -13.74
N ARG A 77 13.20 1.48 -12.61
CA ARG A 77 13.42 2.18 -11.35
C ARG A 77 14.22 1.34 -10.39
N ASP A 78 15.05 2.01 -9.59
CA ASP A 78 15.76 1.35 -8.50
C ASP A 78 14.81 1.00 -7.38
N VAL A 79 14.93 -0.22 -6.86
CA VAL A 79 14.20 -0.68 -5.69
C VAL A 79 15.18 -0.80 -4.53
N PRO A 80 15.15 0.12 -3.57
CA PRO A 80 16.00 0.04 -2.40
C PRO A 80 15.67 -1.19 -1.54
N PHE A 81 16.71 -1.86 -1.06
CA PHE A 81 16.58 -2.98 -0.14
C PHE A 81 17.12 -2.60 1.24
N TRP A 82 16.42 -3.00 2.29
CA TRP A 82 16.90 -2.84 3.66
C TRP A 82 17.22 -4.20 4.27
N ARG A 83 18.19 -4.23 5.18
CA ARG A 83 18.49 -5.44 5.96
C ARG A 83 17.38 -5.69 6.97
N ASN A 84 16.92 -6.92 7.08
CA ASN A 84 16.05 -7.33 8.16
C ASN A 84 16.82 -7.25 9.48
N SER A 85 16.25 -6.61 10.51
CA SER A 85 16.91 -6.45 11.81
C SER A 85 16.91 -7.74 12.63
N GLN A 86 16.03 -8.69 12.34
CA GLN A 86 16.08 -10.01 12.96
C GLN A 86 17.27 -10.80 12.42
N LYS A 87 18.06 -11.37 13.34
CA LYS A 87 19.10 -12.31 12.95
C LYS A 87 18.47 -13.50 12.24
N PRO A 88 18.93 -13.84 11.03
CA PRO A 88 18.48 -15.06 10.38
C PRO A 88 18.77 -16.29 11.24
N THR A 89 17.94 -17.31 11.08
CA THR A 89 18.08 -18.59 11.79
C THR A 89 18.41 -19.71 10.80
N GLY A 90 19.07 -20.76 11.28
CA GLY A 90 19.44 -21.91 10.43
C GLY A 90 20.54 -21.57 9.41
N PRO A 91 20.42 -22.07 8.16
CA PRO A 91 21.45 -21.92 7.13
C PRO A 91 21.47 -20.54 6.46
N ILE A 92 20.57 -19.62 6.82
CA ILE A 92 20.49 -18.29 6.24
C ILE A 92 21.41 -17.34 7.00
N ALA A 93 22.25 -16.60 6.27
CA ALA A 93 23.18 -15.60 6.83
C ALA A 93 22.70 -14.14 6.66
N ASP A 94 21.94 -13.85 5.59
CA ASP A 94 21.43 -12.50 5.33
C ASP A 94 20.00 -12.53 4.76
N ILE A 95 19.19 -11.55 5.17
CA ILE A 95 17.84 -11.31 4.65
C ILE A 95 17.72 -9.83 4.33
N ARG A 96 17.37 -9.52 3.09
CA ARG A 96 17.08 -8.16 2.65
C ARG A 96 15.67 -8.10 2.08
N LYS A 97 15.00 -6.97 2.30
CA LYS A 97 13.63 -6.73 1.85
C LYS A 97 13.56 -5.47 1.00
N GLY A 98 12.65 -5.44 0.04
CA GLY A 98 12.36 -4.30 -0.81
C GLY A 98 10.88 -4.20 -1.11
N LEU A 99 10.38 -3.00 -1.40
CA LEU A 99 8.98 -2.76 -1.78
C LEU A 99 8.90 -2.41 -3.26
N LEU A 100 7.97 -3.03 -3.98
CA LEU A 100 7.67 -2.75 -5.38
C LEU A 100 6.27 -2.14 -5.47
N GLY A 101 6.20 -0.88 -5.92
CA GLY A 101 4.93 -0.25 -6.27
C GLY A 101 4.50 -0.64 -7.68
N VAL A 102 3.23 -0.98 -7.85
CA VAL A 102 2.60 -1.14 -9.17
C VAL A 102 1.74 0.08 -9.42
N ASP A 103 2.17 0.96 -10.32
CA ASP A 103 1.48 2.23 -10.54
C ASP A 103 0.01 2.03 -10.94
N LEU A 104 -0.83 2.95 -10.49
CA LEU A 104 -2.26 2.99 -10.78
C LEU A 104 -2.56 2.96 -12.29
N GLU A 105 -1.69 3.54 -13.12
CA GLU A 105 -1.83 3.62 -14.56
C GLU A 105 -0.88 2.66 -15.30
N LYS A 106 -0.24 1.72 -14.59
CA LYS A 106 0.63 0.72 -15.22
C LYS A 106 -0.20 -0.17 -16.16
N PRO A 107 0.14 -0.28 -17.45
CA PRO A 107 -0.58 -1.19 -18.34
C PRO A 107 -0.57 -2.63 -17.82
N ALA A 108 -1.66 -3.38 -18.07
CA ALA A 108 -1.67 -4.82 -17.80
C ALA A 108 -0.62 -5.53 -18.66
N GLY A 109 0.04 -6.55 -18.10
CA GLY A 109 1.11 -7.27 -18.79
C GLY A 109 2.06 -7.98 -17.84
N VAL A 110 3.06 -8.62 -18.42
CA VAL A 110 4.13 -9.30 -17.68
C VAL A 110 5.37 -8.43 -17.66
N TYR A 111 5.93 -8.22 -16.46
CA TYR A 111 7.07 -7.35 -16.24
C TYR A 111 8.14 -8.07 -15.43
N ASP A 112 9.40 -7.85 -15.78
CA ASP A 112 10.52 -8.46 -15.08
C ASP A 112 10.94 -7.62 -13.86
N PHE A 113 11.13 -8.30 -12.76
CA PHE A 113 11.81 -7.81 -11.58
C PHE A 113 13.17 -8.48 -11.49
N THR A 114 14.22 -7.70 -11.52
CA THR A 114 15.61 -8.17 -11.49
C THR A 114 16.30 -7.72 -10.22
N VAL A 115 16.96 -8.64 -9.53
CA VAL A 115 17.78 -8.37 -8.36
C VAL A 115 19.18 -8.92 -8.63
N ALA A 116 20.18 -8.06 -8.50
CA ALA A 116 21.60 -8.47 -8.55
C ALA A 116 22.19 -8.33 -7.15
N THR A 117 22.92 -9.35 -6.73
CA THR A 117 23.60 -9.38 -5.42
C THR A 117 25.07 -9.68 -5.60
N ARG A 118 25.90 -9.12 -4.72
CA ARG A 118 27.28 -9.53 -4.54
C ARG A 118 27.41 -10.18 -3.17
N LEU A 119 27.83 -11.45 -3.18
CA LEU A 119 28.05 -12.23 -1.98
C LEU A 119 29.37 -11.81 -1.32
N LYS A 120 29.47 -11.98 -0.02
CA LYS A 120 30.76 -11.90 0.69
C LYS A 120 31.73 -12.94 0.10
N GLY A 121 32.82 -12.46 -0.47
CA GLY A 121 33.73 -13.28 -1.27
C GLY A 121 33.75 -12.95 -2.74
N GLY A 122 32.88 -12.05 -3.20
CA GLY A 122 32.91 -11.39 -4.50
C GLY A 122 32.08 -12.06 -5.61
N GLU A 123 31.45 -13.20 -5.35
CA GLU A 123 30.56 -13.85 -6.32
C GLU A 123 29.32 -12.99 -6.58
N HIS A 124 28.92 -12.89 -7.86
CA HIS A 124 27.73 -12.18 -8.29
C HIS A 124 26.61 -13.14 -8.65
N VAL A 125 25.41 -12.90 -8.13
CA VAL A 125 24.20 -13.67 -8.41
C VAL A 125 23.12 -12.75 -8.93
N ILE A 126 22.45 -13.14 -10.02
CA ILE A 126 21.34 -12.39 -10.60
C ILE A 126 20.07 -13.25 -10.53
N CYS A 127 19.07 -12.69 -9.88
CA CYS A 127 17.73 -13.27 -9.76
C CYS A 127 16.75 -12.52 -10.68
N ARG A 128 15.82 -13.24 -11.30
CA ARG A 128 14.76 -12.66 -12.12
C ARG A 128 13.43 -13.31 -11.82
N LEU A 129 12.40 -12.50 -11.56
CA LEU A 129 11.04 -12.94 -11.42
C LEU A 129 10.15 -12.14 -12.37
N SER A 130 9.26 -12.82 -13.08
CA SER A 130 8.22 -12.14 -13.86
C SER A 130 6.99 -11.92 -12.99
N VAL A 131 6.45 -10.72 -13.00
CA VAL A 131 5.23 -10.29 -12.29
C VAL A 131 4.14 -10.06 -13.31
N ASN A 132 3.02 -10.73 -13.16
CA ASN A 132 1.84 -10.50 -14.00
C ASN A 132 0.98 -9.39 -13.37
N VAL A 133 0.93 -8.24 -14.03
CA VAL A 133 0.07 -7.11 -13.65
C VAL A 133 -1.23 -7.19 -14.41
N ARG A 134 -2.34 -7.31 -13.68
CA ARG A 134 -3.71 -7.28 -14.21
C ARG A 134 -4.30 -5.89 -14.15
N GLU A 135 -5.26 -5.64 -15.02
CA GLU A 135 -6.05 -4.41 -14.99
C GLU A 135 -6.88 -4.35 -13.70
N GLY A 136 -6.85 -3.19 -13.04
CA GLY A 136 -7.69 -2.88 -11.90
C GLY A 136 -9.08 -2.43 -12.36
N HIS A 137 -10.11 -2.82 -11.61
CA HIS A 137 -11.47 -2.34 -11.86
C HIS A 137 -11.69 -1.02 -11.10
N PHE A 138 -11.55 0.10 -11.81
CA PHE A 138 -11.75 1.43 -11.26
C PHE A 138 -13.03 2.07 -11.81
N GLU A 139 -13.99 2.30 -10.93
CA GLU A 139 -15.25 2.97 -11.27
C GLU A 139 -15.02 4.40 -11.74
N THR A 140 -15.94 4.91 -12.55
CA THR A 140 -15.97 6.34 -12.90
C THR A 140 -16.88 7.08 -11.93
N GLU A 141 -16.41 8.22 -11.41
CA GLU A 141 -17.11 9.08 -10.48
C GLU A 141 -17.23 10.51 -11.06
N SER A 142 -18.46 11.02 -11.11
CA SER A 142 -18.71 12.40 -11.53
C SER A 142 -18.85 13.31 -10.30
N LEU A 143 -18.04 14.36 -10.24
CA LEU A 143 -17.96 15.28 -9.12
C LEU A 143 -18.20 16.71 -9.59
N THR A 144 -18.93 17.49 -8.78
CA THR A 144 -19.06 18.93 -8.96
C THR A 144 -18.11 19.65 -8.00
N VAL A 145 -17.20 20.42 -8.54
CA VAL A 145 -16.21 21.20 -7.79
C VAL A 145 -16.23 22.66 -8.22
N LYS A 146 -15.56 23.55 -7.46
CA LYS A 146 -15.46 24.96 -7.84
C LYS A 146 -14.84 25.09 -9.23
N LYS A 147 -15.39 25.98 -10.07
CA LYS A 147 -15.00 26.16 -11.47
C LYS A 147 -13.48 26.37 -11.65
N GLN A 148 -12.86 27.14 -10.78
CA GLN A 148 -11.41 27.42 -10.82
C GLN A 148 -10.52 26.17 -10.81
N PHE A 149 -10.98 25.06 -10.23
CA PHE A 149 -10.23 23.81 -10.17
C PHE A 149 -10.39 22.93 -11.43
N VAL A 150 -11.26 23.33 -12.36
CA VAL A 150 -11.45 22.65 -13.66
C VAL A 150 -10.98 23.55 -14.79
N GLU A 151 -11.23 24.85 -14.69
CA GLU A 151 -10.85 25.88 -15.64
C GLU A 151 -10.02 26.96 -14.89
N PRO A 152 -8.74 26.65 -14.53
CA PRO A 152 -7.89 27.62 -13.87
C PRO A 152 -7.56 28.79 -14.81
N ASN A 153 -7.42 29.98 -14.23
CA ASN A 153 -6.87 31.11 -14.97
C ASN A 153 -5.34 30.94 -15.14
N PRO A 154 -4.66 31.74 -15.99
CA PRO A 154 -3.23 31.58 -16.26
C PRO A 154 -2.33 31.66 -15.02
N GLU A 155 -2.67 32.45 -14.00
CA GLU A 155 -1.92 32.55 -12.75
C GLU A 155 -2.06 31.24 -11.92
N GLN A 156 -3.29 30.74 -11.81
CA GLN A 156 -3.61 29.50 -11.11
C GLN A 156 -2.95 28.29 -11.79
N GLU A 157 -2.94 28.28 -13.13
CA GLU A 157 -2.26 27.23 -13.90
C GLU A 157 -0.75 27.26 -13.67
N ALA A 158 -0.12 28.45 -13.74
CA ALA A 158 1.29 28.61 -13.46
C ALA A 158 1.65 28.18 -12.03
N ARG A 159 0.81 28.53 -11.04
CA ARG A 159 0.97 28.05 -9.65
C ARG A 159 0.93 26.52 -9.59
N ALA A 160 -0.09 25.90 -10.16
CA ALA A 160 -0.26 24.45 -10.16
C ALA A 160 0.92 23.72 -10.83
N GLN A 161 1.45 24.26 -11.93
CA GLN A 161 2.62 23.70 -12.62
C GLN A 161 3.89 23.84 -11.76
N ALA A 162 4.13 24.99 -11.13
CA ALA A 162 5.27 25.19 -10.23
C ALA A 162 5.22 24.23 -9.03
N GLU A 163 4.03 24.04 -8.44
CA GLU A 163 3.81 23.08 -7.35
C GLU A 163 4.08 21.64 -7.82
N ALA A 164 3.63 21.26 -9.01
CA ALA A 164 3.87 19.91 -9.56
C ALA A 164 5.37 19.63 -9.76
N VAL A 165 6.14 20.61 -10.25
CA VAL A 165 7.61 20.50 -10.39
C VAL A 165 8.26 20.29 -9.01
N ARG A 166 7.84 21.04 -8.01
CA ARG A 166 8.37 20.94 -6.64
C ARG A 166 8.01 19.63 -5.98
N LEU A 167 6.76 19.15 -6.13
CA LEU A 167 6.34 17.84 -5.63
C LEU A 167 7.15 16.72 -6.30
N LYS A 168 7.37 16.82 -7.62
CA LYS A 168 8.23 15.86 -8.31
C LYS A 168 9.64 15.84 -7.72
N ALA A 169 10.25 16.99 -7.46
CA ALA A 169 11.59 17.06 -6.86
C ALA A 169 11.63 16.43 -5.45
N ILE A 170 10.57 16.57 -4.65
CA ILE A 170 10.45 15.88 -3.35
C ILE A 170 10.46 14.37 -3.54
N TYR A 171 9.63 13.85 -4.43
CA TYR A 171 9.55 12.41 -4.68
C TYR A 171 10.78 11.84 -5.40
N ASP A 172 11.53 12.66 -6.17
CA ASP A 172 12.81 12.30 -6.78
C ASP A 172 13.94 12.14 -5.74
N THR A 173 13.73 12.64 -4.52
CA THR A 173 14.74 12.53 -3.45
C THR A 173 14.69 11.13 -2.84
N LEU A 174 15.82 10.45 -2.80
CA LEU A 174 15.96 9.15 -2.15
C LEU A 174 16.70 9.27 -0.84
N THR A 175 15.99 9.21 0.28
CA THR A 175 16.59 9.02 1.61
C THR A 175 17.01 7.56 1.73
N PRO A 176 18.31 7.23 1.85
CA PRO A 176 18.80 5.86 1.79
C PRO A 176 18.48 5.04 3.05
N GLU A 177 18.19 5.70 4.17
CA GLU A 177 17.85 5.07 5.41
C GLU A 177 16.37 4.70 5.47
N ARG A 178 16.05 3.54 6.03
CA ARG A 178 14.70 3.19 6.43
C ARG A 178 14.36 3.93 7.73
N LEU A 179 13.42 4.86 7.67
CA LEU A 179 13.03 5.66 8.84
C LEU A 179 11.90 5.00 9.66
N TRP A 180 11.03 4.21 9.02
CA TRP A 180 9.96 3.48 9.73
C TRP A 180 10.49 2.27 10.50
N ASN A 181 9.80 1.88 11.58
CA ASN A 181 10.23 0.78 12.45
C ASN A 181 9.09 -0.14 12.91
N GLY A 182 7.95 -0.12 12.22
CA GLY A 182 6.76 -0.92 12.54
C GLY A 182 5.76 -0.91 11.39
N PRO A 183 4.57 -1.49 11.59
CA PRO A 183 3.50 -1.44 10.60
C PRO A 183 2.98 -0.02 10.42
N PHE A 184 2.61 0.32 9.19
CA PHE A 184 1.88 1.56 8.92
C PHE A 184 0.45 1.48 9.46
N ARG A 185 -0.09 2.62 9.85
CA ARG A 185 -1.44 2.73 10.42
C ARG A 185 -2.29 3.67 9.58
N ILE A 186 -3.60 3.47 9.63
CA ILE A 186 -4.56 4.46 9.15
C ILE A 186 -4.37 5.74 9.99
N PRO A 187 -4.27 6.92 9.35
CA PRO A 187 -3.92 8.16 10.04
C PRO A 187 -5.07 8.81 10.84
N LEU A 188 -6.18 8.14 11.00
CA LEU A 188 -7.33 8.58 11.79
C LEU A 188 -7.65 7.57 12.88
N ASP A 189 -8.03 8.05 14.05
CA ASP A 189 -8.53 7.21 15.14
C ASP A 189 -10.00 6.87 14.91
N GLY A 190 -10.37 5.60 15.10
CA GLY A 190 -11.74 5.10 14.92
C GLY A 190 -11.95 4.25 13.68
N GLU A 191 -13.20 3.87 13.42
CA GLU A 191 -13.58 3.06 12.26
C GLU A 191 -13.96 3.95 11.08
N PHE A 192 -12.99 4.25 10.23
CA PHE A 192 -13.21 4.94 8.98
C PHE A 192 -13.11 3.98 7.80
N LYS A 193 -14.09 4.03 6.91
CA LYS A 193 -14.08 3.30 5.65
C LYS A 193 -13.61 4.24 4.54
N GLY A 194 -12.38 4.06 4.12
CA GLY A 194 -11.84 4.72 2.94
C GLY A 194 -11.73 3.73 1.79
N SER A 195 -12.04 4.12 0.58
CA SER A 195 -11.95 3.18 -0.55
C SER A 195 -11.71 3.86 -1.86
N ASN A 196 -12.11 4.82 -2.33
CA ASN A 196 -12.17 5.36 -3.70
C ASN A 196 -10.82 5.56 -4.44
N PHE A 197 -9.75 4.88 -4.01
CA PHE A 197 -8.50 4.86 -4.76
C PHE A 197 -8.70 4.36 -6.19
N GLY A 198 -8.08 5.03 -7.14
CA GLY A 198 -8.11 4.66 -8.56
C GLY A 198 -9.36 5.10 -9.31
N LYS A 199 -10.42 5.60 -8.65
CA LYS A 199 -11.61 6.07 -9.35
C LYS A 199 -11.26 7.07 -10.43
N ARG A 200 -11.80 6.86 -11.64
CA ARG A 200 -11.69 7.78 -12.77
C ARG A 200 -12.62 8.96 -12.52
N ARG A 201 -12.07 10.14 -12.37
CA ARG A 201 -12.85 11.34 -12.04
C ARG A 201 -13.31 12.09 -13.28
N VAL A 202 -14.59 12.49 -13.29
CA VAL A 202 -15.14 13.45 -14.23
C VAL A 202 -15.55 14.69 -13.41
N LEU A 203 -14.84 15.79 -13.61
CA LEU A 203 -15.01 17.03 -12.82
C LEU A 203 -15.80 18.03 -13.63
N ASN A 204 -17.01 18.39 -13.20
CA ASN A 204 -17.91 19.30 -13.94
C ASN A 204 -18.09 18.90 -15.43
N GLY A 205 -18.10 17.61 -15.73
CA GLY A 205 -18.20 17.08 -17.09
C GLY A 205 -16.87 16.90 -17.84
N HIS A 206 -15.74 17.31 -17.30
CA HIS A 206 -14.42 17.18 -17.89
C HIS A 206 -13.63 15.98 -17.30
N PRO A 207 -12.97 15.15 -18.12
CA PRO A 207 -12.10 14.10 -17.61
C PRO A 207 -11.00 14.67 -16.71
N GLY A 208 -10.82 14.07 -15.52
CA GLY A 208 -9.76 14.41 -14.59
C GLY A 208 -8.78 13.25 -14.40
N SER A 209 -7.71 13.51 -13.67
CA SER A 209 -6.76 12.45 -13.28
C SER A 209 -7.45 11.42 -12.36
N PRO A 210 -7.05 10.14 -12.44
CA PRO A 210 -7.52 9.13 -11.50
C PRO A 210 -7.21 9.53 -10.05
N HIS A 211 -8.03 9.04 -9.12
CA HIS A 211 -7.85 9.33 -7.70
C HIS A 211 -6.62 8.62 -7.14
N GLY A 212 -5.57 9.37 -6.82
CA GLY A 212 -4.26 8.84 -6.41
C GLY A 212 -4.12 8.48 -4.94
N GLY A 213 -5.18 8.57 -4.13
CA GLY A 213 -5.15 8.24 -2.70
C GLY A 213 -6.47 7.64 -2.23
N VAL A 214 -6.65 7.57 -0.94
CA VAL A 214 -7.85 7.08 -0.26
C VAL A 214 -8.50 8.25 0.48
N ASP A 215 -9.79 8.48 0.25
CA ASP A 215 -10.54 9.50 0.97
C ASP A 215 -11.25 8.88 2.18
N PHE A 216 -11.07 9.48 3.34
CA PHE A 216 -11.74 9.13 4.59
C PHE A 216 -12.68 10.27 4.99
N PRO A 217 -13.97 10.13 4.76
CA PRO A 217 -14.95 11.12 5.25
C PRO A 217 -14.84 11.25 6.77
N ALA A 218 -14.58 12.46 7.24
CA ALA A 218 -14.47 12.76 8.66
C ALA A 218 -14.85 14.23 8.91
N PRO A 219 -15.39 14.58 10.10
CA PRO A 219 -15.72 15.96 10.44
C PRO A 219 -14.49 16.87 10.40
N THR A 220 -14.70 18.12 10.00
CA THR A 220 -13.67 19.17 10.13
C THR A 220 -13.17 19.26 11.57
N GLY A 221 -11.86 19.34 11.76
CA GLY A 221 -11.23 19.39 13.08
C GLY A 221 -10.83 18.03 13.65
N THR A 222 -11.19 16.90 13.00
CA THR A 222 -10.72 15.57 13.41
C THR A 222 -9.18 15.52 13.31
N PRO A 223 -8.45 15.11 14.37
CA PRO A 223 -7.00 15.00 14.33
C PRO A 223 -6.54 13.97 13.29
N VAL A 224 -5.48 14.31 12.56
CA VAL A 224 -4.82 13.42 11.59
C VAL A 224 -3.42 13.13 12.06
N HIS A 225 -3.09 11.85 12.18
CA HIS A 225 -1.83 11.38 12.71
C HIS A 225 -0.88 10.92 11.59
N ALA A 226 0.43 10.97 11.84
CA ALA A 226 1.40 10.33 10.97
C ALA A 226 1.16 8.81 10.93
N ALA A 227 1.13 8.23 9.72
CA ALA A 227 0.89 6.81 9.53
C ALA A 227 2.06 5.94 10.04
N GLN A 228 3.28 6.47 10.04
CA GLN A 228 4.48 5.82 10.56
C GLN A 228 5.59 6.88 10.79
N LYS A 229 6.70 6.45 11.39
CA LYS A 229 7.87 7.30 11.62
C LYS A 229 8.45 7.78 10.29
N GLY A 230 8.80 9.06 10.23
CA GLY A 230 9.40 9.71 9.08
C GLY A 230 9.79 11.15 9.38
N ARG A 231 10.15 11.88 8.33
CA ARG A 231 10.46 13.31 8.37
C ARG A 231 9.46 14.09 7.52
N VAL A 232 8.91 15.16 8.04
CA VAL A 232 8.06 16.07 7.28
C VAL A 232 8.92 16.82 6.23
N VAL A 233 8.55 16.67 4.96
CA VAL A 233 9.28 17.29 3.83
C VAL A 233 8.46 18.37 3.12
N LEU A 234 7.16 18.45 3.42
CA LEU A 234 6.28 19.52 2.97
C LEU A 234 5.17 19.73 4.01
N ALA A 235 4.86 21.01 4.30
CA ALA A 235 3.77 21.41 5.19
C ALA A 235 3.29 22.80 4.75
N GLU A 236 2.37 22.86 3.76
CA GLU A 236 1.90 24.13 3.16
C GLU A 236 0.59 23.96 2.39
N GLU A 237 0.00 25.08 1.98
CA GLU A 237 -1.17 25.11 1.10
C GLU A 237 -0.75 24.93 -0.36
N LEU A 238 -1.31 23.93 -1.04
CA LEU A 238 -1.20 23.67 -2.46
C LEU A 238 -2.51 23.96 -3.18
N TYR A 239 -2.44 24.31 -4.46
CA TYR A 239 -3.60 24.74 -5.22
C TYR A 239 -4.71 23.69 -5.29
N PHE A 240 -4.38 22.46 -5.65
CA PHE A 240 -5.38 21.39 -5.76
C PHE A 240 -5.62 20.64 -4.45
N SER A 241 -4.58 20.30 -3.73
CA SER A 241 -4.69 19.51 -2.52
C SER A 241 -4.95 20.30 -1.23
N GLY A 242 -4.99 21.63 -1.34
CA GLY A 242 -5.18 22.50 -0.18
C GLY A 242 -4.04 22.35 0.84
N ASN A 243 -4.34 22.56 2.10
CA ASN A 243 -3.36 22.37 3.16
C ASN A 243 -2.88 20.92 3.18
N THR A 244 -1.59 20.73 2.94
CA THR A 244 -0.98 19.43 2.64
C THR A 244 0.26 19.22 3.49
N VAL A 245 0.41 18.01 4.02
CA VAL A 245 1.64 17.52 4.66
C VAL A 245 2.15 16.31 3.90
N ILE A 246 3.46 16.24 3.65
CA ILE A 246 4.15 15.06 3.11
C ILE A 246 5.20 14.60 4.10
N VAL A 247 5.19 13.28 4.37
CA VAL A 247 6.16 12.62 5.24
C VAL A 247 7.01 11.66 4.43
N ASP A 248 8.32 11.85 4.45
CA ASP A 248 9.33 10.93 3.92
C ASP A 248 9.63 9.85 4.98
N HIS A 249 9.43 8.60 4.60
CA HIS A 249 9.72 7.44 5.45
C HIS A 249 11.07 6.78 5.11
N GLY A 250 11.79 7.33 4.13
CA GLY A 250 13.02 6.74 3.59
C GLY A 250 12.76 5.70 2.50
N LEU A 251 13.80 5.32 1.80
CA LEU A 251 13.80 4.32 0.71
C LEU A 251 12.81 4.65 -0.42
N GLY A 252 12.52 5.95 -0.64
CA GLY A 252 11.56 6.41 -1.66
C GLY A 252 10.10 6.16 -1.30
N ILE A 253 9.77 6.03 -0.03
CA ILE A 253 8.40 5.83 0.47
C ILE A 253 7.92 7.14 1.10
N TYR A 254 6.83 7.67 0.57
CA TYR A 254 6.21 8.91 1.02
C TYR A 254 4.73 8.70 1.30
N THR A 255 4.23 9.28 2.40
CA THR A 255 2.79 9.44 2.61
C THR A 255 2.43 10.91 2.53
N PHE A 256 1.27 11.21 1.93
CA PHE A 256 0.75 12.58 1.86
C PHE A 256 -0.67 12.66 2.40
N TYR A 257 -0.95 13.79 3.03
CA TYR A 257 -2.16 14.08 3.79
C TYR A 257 -2.68 15.42 3.34
N CYS A 258 -3.90 15.49 2.78
CA CYS A 258 -4.41 16.68 2.13
C CYS A 258 -5.71 17.16 2.72
N HIS A 259 -6.10 18.37 2.29
CA HIS A 259 -7.37 19.02 2.60
C HIS A 259 -7.53 19.45 4.06
N PHE A 260 -6.43 19.61 4.78
CA PHE A 260 -6.46 20.02 6.19
C PHE A 260 -7.15 21.38 6.38
N SER A 261 -7.84 21.55 7.52
CA SER A 261 -8.28 22.86 8.01
C SER A 261 -7.13 23.62 8.68
N GLU A 262 -6.22 22.88 9.29
CA GLU A 262 -5.07 23.40 10.04
C GLU A 262 -3.90 22.41 9.91
N ILE A 263 -2.69 22.92 9.69
CA ILE A 263 -1.45 22.16 9.69
C ILE A 263 -0.74 22.44 11.01
N ASP A 264 -0.45 21.39 11.79
CA ASP A 264 0.27 21.48 13.05
C ASP A 264 1.77 21.11 12.91
N ALA A 265 2.13 20.37 11.85
CA ALA A 265 3.47 19.91 11.56
C ALA A 265 4.29 20.94 10.78
N HIS A 266 5.62 20.92 10.95
CA HIS A 266 6.55 21.79 10.24
C HIS A 266 7.57 20.97 9.43
N VAL A 267 8.05 21.55 8.32
CA VAL A 267 9.12 20.93 7.53
C VAL A 267 10.36 20.72 8.39
N GLY A 268 10.90 19.49 8.35
CA GLY A 268 12.04 19.06 9.16
C GLY A 268 11.65 18.28 10.42
N ASP A 269 10.40 18.34 10.85
CA ASP A 269 9.93 17.58 12.02
C ASP A 269 10.13 16.08 11.81
N THR A 270 10.62 15.42 12.87
CA THR A 270 10.58 13.96 12.96
C THR A 270 9.28 13.55 13.64
N VAL A 271 8.46 12.81 12.90
CA VAL A 271 7.14 12.37 13.36
C VAL A 271 7.08 10.86 13.50
N GLY A 272 6.09 10.35 14.21
CA GLY A 272 5.85 8.91 14.38
C GLY A 272 4.36 8.61 14.54
N PRO A 273 3.99 7.32 14.62
CA PRO A 273 2.60 6.93 14.86
C PRO A 273 2.05 7.65 16.10
N GLY A 274 0.91 8.33 15.93
CA GLY A 274 0.30 9.14 16.99
C GLY A 274 0.73 10.61 17.04
N THR A 275 1.76 11.05 16.29
CA THR A 275 2.05 12.47 16.13
C THR A 275 0.96 13.12 15.28
N VAL A 276 0.29 14.14 15.78
CA VAL A 276 -0.70 14.93 15.04
C VAL A 276 0.02 15.77 13.99
N LEU A 277 -0.40 15.66 12.73
CA LEU A 277 0.13 16.44 11.60
C LEU A 277 -0.74 17.67 11.31
N GLY A 278 -2.00 17.63 11.71
CA GLY A 278 -3.00 18.64 11.45
C GLY A 278 -4.41 18.10 11.66
N LYS A 279 -5.40 18.82 11.15
CA LYS A 279 -6.83 18.50 11.34
C LYS A 279 -7.55 18.40 10.01
N VAL A 280 -8.46 17.42 9.89
CA VAL A 280 -9.35 17.29 8.72
C VAL A 280 -10.02 18.59 8.39
N GLY A 281 -10.13 18.91 7.12
CA GLY A 281 -10.79 20.10 6.60
C GLY A 281 -11.41 19.86 5.23
N ALA A 282 -11.56 20.97 4.48
CA ALA A 282 -12.12 20.98 3.13
C ALA A 282 -11.42 22.04 2.26
N THR A 283 -10.09 22.20 2.43
CA THR A 283 -9.29 23.11 1.61
C THR A 283 -8.93 22.49 0.26
N GLY A 284 -8.65 23.32 -0.75
CA GLY A 284 -8.33 22.85 -2.10
C GLY A 284 -9.55 22.34 -2.89
N ARG A 285 -9.33 21.34 -3.77
CA ARG A 285 -10.34 20.80 -4.69
C ARG A 285 -11.09 19.63 -4.06
N VAL A 286 -12.16 19.93 -3.35
CA VAL A 286 -12.99 18.96 -2.61
C VAL A 286 -14.47 19.21 -2.82
N THR A 287 -15.28 18.20 -2.50
CA THR A 287 -16.76 18.28 -2.44
C THR A 287 -17.29 18.42 -1.00
N GLY A 288 -16.46 18.13 0.00
CA GLY A 288 -16.81 18.20 1.42
C GLY A 288 -15.65 17.79 2.32
N PRO A 289 -15.81 17.88 3.65
CA PRO A 289 -14.76 17.55 4.60
C PRO A 289 -14.35 16.07 4.54
N HIS A 290 -13.06 15.80 4.38
CA HIS A 290 -12.46 14.47 4.43
C HIS A 290 -10.94 14.56 4.56
N LEU A 291 -10.30 13.50 4.97
CA LEU A 291 -8.87 13.30 4.79
C LEU A 291 -8.63 12.58 3.46
N HIS A 292 -7.85 13.18 2.57
CA HIS A 292 -7.23 12.47 1.46
C HIS A 292 -5.86 11.99 1.88
N TRP A 293 -5.66 10.66 1.91
CA TRP A 293 -4.41 10.01 2.29
C TRP A 293 -3.85 9.20 1.15
N GLY A 294 -2.61 9.48 0.76
CA GLY A 294 -1.96 8.78 -0.33
C GLY A 294 -0.60 8.20 0.05
N LEU A 295 -0.15 7.28 -0.78
CA LEU A 295 1.14 6.61 -0.68
C LEU A 295 1.84 6.65 -2.04
N GLU A 296 3.09 7.06 -2.01
CA GLU A 296 4.00 7.00 -3.15
C GLU A 296 5.21 6.13 -2.81
N VAL A 297 5.54 5.21 -3.71
CA VAL A 297 6.66 4.26 -3.57
C VAL A 297 7.50 4.33 -4.82
N GLN A 298 8.71 4.87 -4.73
CA GLN A 298 9.65 5.11 -5.86
C GLN A 298 8.92 5.68 -7.10
N HIS A 299 8.28 6.84 -6.95
CA HIS A 299 7.48 7.52 -8.01
C HIS A 299 6.27 6.74 -8.51
N THR A 300 5.72 5.86 -7.70
CA THR A 300 4.61 5.00 -8.07
C THR A 300 3.44 5.26 -7.13
N ARG A 301 2.29 5.67 -7.68
CA ARG A 301 1.06 5.86 -6.90
C ARG A 301 0.41 4.52 -6.61
N VAL A 302 0.35 4.17 -5.35
CA VAL A 302 -0.24 2.93 -4.87
C VAL A 302 -1.34 3.21 -3.84
N ASN A 303 -2.25 2.26 -3.70
CA ASN A 303 -3.30 2.36 -2.69
C ASN A 303 -2.68 2.37 -1.30
N ALA A 304 -2.87 3.45 -0.56
CA ALA A 304 -2.29 3.61 0.78
C ALA A 304 -2.74 2.52 1.77
N LEU A 305 -3.89 1.89 1.55
CA LEU A 305 -4.34 0.76 2.37
C LEU A 305 -3.49 -0.51 2.18
N GLU A 306 -2.75 -0.62 1.08
CA GLU A 306 -1.88 -1.78 0.85
C GLU A 306 -0.72 -1.83 1.84
N VAL A 307 -0.11 -0.69 2.19
CA VAL A 307 0.99 -0.67 3.16
C VAL A 307 0.52 -1.03 4.58
N VAL A 308 -0.75 -0.75 4.92
CA VAL A 308 -1.35 -1.13 6.21
C VAL A 308 -1.58 -2.64 6.29
N LYS A 309 -1.96 -3.27 5.17
CA LYS A 309 -2.23 -4.72 5.09
C LYS A 309 -0.96 -5.56 4.97
N LEU A 310 0.14 -4.95 4.53
CA LEU A 310 1.36 -5.68 4.18
C LEU A 310 2.03 -6.24 5.43
N ARG A 311 1.98 -7.57 5.56
CA ARG A 311 2.68 -8.27 6.64
C ARG A 311 4.18 -8.31 6.36
N GLY A 312 5.00 -8.20 7.39
CA GLY A 312 6.46 -8.32 7.27
C GLY A 312 7.20 -7.03 6.93
N ILE A 313 6.49 -5.91 6.72
CA ILE A 313 7.13 -4.61 6.47
C ILE A 313 7.71 -3.98 7.75
N GLY A 314 7.18 -4.37 8.92
CA GLY A 314 7.56 -3.78 10.18
C GLY A 314 7.75 -4.74 11.34
N ASN A 315 7.66 -6.06 11.12
CA ASN A 315 7.76 -7.06 12.18
C ASN A 315 9.22 -7.47 12.48
N ASP A 316 10.15 -6.54 12.34
CA ASP A 316 11.56 -6.81 12.65
C ASP A 316 11.85 -6.80 14.16
N LEU A 317 10.83 -6.60 15.02
CA LEU A 317 10.96 -6.40 16.47
C LEU A 317 10.12 -7.37 17.34
N GLN A 318 9.62 -8.48 16.79
CA GLN A 318 8.98 -9.54 17.61
C GLN A 318 9.75 -10.83 17.56
#